data_462896d3e85f65e49c180711500f84ca
#
_entry.id   462896d3e85f65e49c180711500f84ca
#
_cell.length_a   1.000
_cell.length_b   1.000
_cell.length_c   1.000
_cell.angle_alpha   90.00
_cell.angle_beta   90.00
_cell.angle_gamma   90.00
#
_symmetry.space_group_name_H-M   'P 1'
#
loop_
_entity.id
_entity.type
_entity.pdbx_description
1 polymer ?
#
loop_
_entity_poly.entity_id
_entity_poly.type
_entity_poly.pdbx_seq_one_letter_code
_entity_poly.pdbx_strand_id
1 'polypeptide(L)'
;MEGVEVNAIPTDSSGLDAKAHAREVGHVIQAAMNTLQDEQREALVLRDVEGLSAEEAADVVGIEVGALKSRLHRARIQLKQSLAAVLDDQNTDLGCPELQAELSAYAASEIDQAACARIEAHLEKCARCTAACDSLKRTVSMCRAIPGGEVPAPVRAAVRHALRVSTVA
;
A
#
# COMPACT_ATOMS: atom_id res chain seq x y z
N MET A 1 57.36 19.43 -17.94
CA MET A 1 56.90 18.25 -17.19
C MET A 1 55.47 18.51 -16.77
N GLU A 2 54.57 18.00 -17.59
CA GLU A 2 53.12 18.22 -17.42
C GLU A 2 52.58 17.26 -16.40
N GLY A 3 51.93 17.84 -15.38
CA GLY A 3 51.21 17.08 -14.37
C GLY A 3 49.92 16.51 -14.95
N VAL A 4 49.77 15.19 -14.86
CA VAL A 4 48.54 14.49 -15.20
C VAL A 4 47.52 14.78 -14.11
N GLU A 5 46.54 15.63 -14.43
CA GLU A 5 45.33 15.77 -13.62
C GLU A 5 44.55 14.48 -13.68
N VAL A 6 44.55 13.72 -12.59
CA VAL A 6 43.63 12.60 -12.36
C VAL A 6 42.24 13.19 -12.16
N ASN A 7 41.47 13.14 -13.22
CA ASN A 7 40.08 13.52 -13.24
C ASN A 7 39.32 12.64 -12.23
N ALA A 8 38.98 13.20 -11.07
CA ALA A 8 38.20 12.52 -10.05
C ALA A 8 36.79 12.27 -10.61
N ILE A 9 36.48 11.01 -10.87
CA ILE A 9 35.13 10.56 -11.19
C ILE A 9 34.24 10.91 -9.99
N PRO A 10 33.20 11.72 -10.14
CA PRO A 10 32.26 11.95 -9.06
C PRO A 10 31.52 10.63 -8.83
N THR A 11 31.84 9.96 -7.73
CA THR A 11 31.05 8.85 -7.21
C THR A 11 29.69 9.42 -6.80
N ASP A 12 28.65 9.10 -7.57
CA ASP A 12 27.27 9.42 -7.25
C ASP A 12 26.83 8.63 -6.00
N SER A 13 27.26 9.12 -4.83
CA SER A 13 26.89 8.56 -3.54
C SER A 13 25.39 8.73 -3.24
N SER A 14 24.73 9.72 -3.83
CA SER A 14 23.32 9.99 -3.63
C SER A 14 22.41 8.85 -4.13
N GLY A 15 22.79 8.20 -5.23
CA GLY A 15 22.03 7.07 -5.78
C GLY A 15 22.19 5.77 -4.98
N LEU A 16 23.34 5.54 -4.34
CA LEU A 16 23.59 4.37 -3.50
C LEU A 16 22.86 4.49 -2.16
N ASP A 17 22.90 5.66 -1.55
CA ASP A 17 22.21 5.95 -0.29
C ASP A 17 20.68 5.87 -0.46
N ALA A 18 20.15 6.39 -1.57
CA ALA A 18 18.73 6.29 -1.89
C ALA A 18 18.28 4.83 -2.08
N LYS A 19 19.08 4.00 -2.75
CA LYS A 19 18.79 2.56 -2.92
C LYS A 19 18.89 1.78 -1.61
N ALA A 20 19.86 2.10 -0.75
CA ALA A 20 19.98 1.49 0.56
C ALA A 20 18.79 1.84 1.45
N HIS A 21 18.38 3.10 1.47
CA HIS A 21 17.19 3.55 2.20
C HIS A 21 15.89 2.91 1.67
N ALA A 22 15.72 2.81 0.37
CA ALA A 22 14.56 2.14 -0.23
C ALA A 22 14.47 0.65 0.16
N ARG A 23 15.60 -0.05 0.25
CA ARG A 23 15.66 -1.44 0.73
C ARG A 23 15.29 -1.55 2.20
N GLU A 24 15.80 -0.67 3.04
CA GLU A 24 15.49 -0.63 4.47
C GLU A 24 13.98 -0.41 4.70
N VAL A 25 13.39 0.56 4.00
CA VAL A 25 11.94 0.80 4.01
C VAL A 25 11.18 -0.44 3.52
N GLY A 26 11.63 -1.09 2.45
CA GLY A 26 11.02 -2.32 1.93
C GLY A 26 11.01 -3.45 2.96
N HIS A 27 12.11 -3.66 3.68
CA HIS A 27 12.19 -4.67 4.76
C HIS A 27 11.22 -4.37 5.91
N VAL A 28 11.06 -3.11 6.27
CA VAL A 28 10.13 -2.70 7.32
C VAL A 28 8.69 -2.95 6.91
N ILE A 29 8.33 -2.58 5.68
CA ILE A 29 6.98 -2.84 5.14
C ILE A 29 6.73 -4.34 5.09
N GLN A 30 7.70 -5.13 4.62
CA GLN A 30 7.57 -6.58 4.56
C GLN A 30 7.37 -7.20 5.95
N ALA A 31 8.11 -6.74 6.96
CA ALA A 31 7.94 -7.18 8.33
C ALA A 31 6.54 -6.82 8.86
N ALA A 32 6.06 -5.60 8.60
CA ALA A 32 4.72 -5.18 8.97
C ALA A 32 3.63 -5.99 8.26
N MET A 33 3.80 -6.29 6.96
CA MET A 33 2.87 -7.15 6.22
C MET A 33 2.81 -8.57 6.77
N ASN A 34 3.91 -9.09 7.31
CA ASN A 34 3.95 -10.43 7.92
C ASN A 34 3.16 -10.50 9.24
N THR A 35 2.81 -9.38 9.85
CA THR A 35 1.92 -9.35 11.04
C THR A 35 0.44 -9.46 10.68
N LEU A 36 0.08 -9.28 9.42
CA LEU A 36 -1.29 -9.41 8.95
C LEU A 36 -1.73 -10.88 8.91
N GLN A 37 -3.03 -11.11 9.09
CA GLN A 37 -3.63 -12.41 8.78
C GLN A 37 -3.46 -12.73 7.29
N ASP A 38 -3.36 -14.01 6.95
CA ASP A 38 -3.05 -14.44 5.59
C ASP A 38 -4.02 -13.90 4.55
N GLU A 39 -5.33 -13.94 4.83
CA GLU A 39 -6.35 -13.42 3.92
C GLU A 39 -6.31 -11.88 3.77
N GLN A 40 -5.90 -11.18 4.82
CA GLN A 40 -5.73 -9.73 4.78
C GLN A 40 -4.50 -9.35 3.97
N ARG A 41 -3.41 -10.06 4.19
CA ARG A 41 -2.15 -9.88 3.46
C ARG A 41 -2.32 -10.18 1.97
N GLU A 42 -3.01 -11.29 1.64
CA GLU A 42 -3.32 -11.67 0.26
C GLU A 42 -4.12 -10.57 -0.46
N ALA A 43 -5.20 -10.09 0.15
CA ALA A 43 -6.02 -9.01 -0.40
C ALA A 43 -5.19 -7.73 -0.63
N LEU A 44 -4.36 -7.35 0.36
CA LEU A 44 -3.50 -6.16 0.29
C LEU A 44 -2.47 -6.27 -0.84
N VAL A 45 -1.82 -7.43 -0.96
CA VAL A 45 -0.81 -7.68 -2.00
C VAL A 45 -1.45 -7.61 -3.38
N LEU A 46 -2.55 -8.31 -3.61
CA LEU A 46 -3.22 -8.30 -4.91
C LEU A 46 -3.66 -6.89 -5.32
N ARG A 47 -4.19 -6.12 -4.38
CA ARG A 47 -4.77 -4.81 -4.69
C ARG A 47 -3.76 -3.67 -4.66
N ASP A 48 -2.95 -3.56 -3.59
CA ASP A 48 -2.09 -2.39 -3.36
C ASP A 48 -0.66 -2.59 -3.88
N VAL A 49 -0.17 -3.82 -4.00
CA VAL A 49 1.17 -4.11 -4.54
C VAL A 49 1.11 -4.48 -6.01
N GLU A 50 0.25 -5.43 -6.40
CA GLU A 50 0.13 -5.90 -7.77
C GLU A 50 -0.79 -5.02 -8.64
N GLY A 51 -1.61 -4.17 -8.04
CA GLY A 51 -2.44 -3.19 -8.72
C GLY A 51 -3.70 -3.75 -9.39
N LEU A 52 -4.17 -4.94 -9.00
CA LEU A 52 -5.43 -5.50 -9.52
C LEU A 52 -6.61 -4.61 -9.10
N SER A 53 -7.69 -4.60 -9.90
CA SER A 53 -8.96 -4.03 -9.46
C SER A 53 -9.56 -4.83 -8.30
N ALA A 54 -10.54 -4.28 -7.60
CA ALA A 54 -11.20 -5.00 -6.51
C ALA A 54 -11.95 -6.24 -7.02
N GLU A 55 -12.52 -6.16 -8.22
CA GLU A 55 -13.20 -7.24 -8.91
C GLU A 55 -12.23 -8.36 -9.27
N GLU A 56 -11.11 -8.02 -9.94
CA GLU A 56 -10.05 -8.99 -10.31
C GLU A 56 -9.46 -9.67 -9.07
N ALA A 57 -9.15 -8.92 -8.02
CA ALA A 57 -8.61 -9.49 -6.79
C ALA A 57 -9.62 -10.40 -6.07
N ALA A 58 -10.91 -10.05 -6.08
CA ALA A 58 -11.98 -10.87 -5.52
C ALA A 58 -12.14 -12.20 -6.29
N ASP A 59 -12.07 -12.15 -7.62
CA ASP A 59 -12.11 -13.33 -8.49
C ASP A 59 -10.91 -14.26 -8.22
N VAL A 60 -9.69 -13.71 -8.07
CA VAL A 60 -8.47 -14.47 -7.76
C VAL A 60 -8.60 -15.23 -6.44
N VAL A 61 -9.15 -14.57 -5.42
CA VAL A 61 -9.31 -15.16 -4.08
C VAL A 61 -10.56 -16.04 -3.97
N GLY A 62 -11.51 -15.91 -4.90
CA GLY A 62 -12.76 -16.66 -4.91
C GLY A 62 -13.76 -16.18 -3.86
N ILE A 63 -13.86 -14.86 -3.65
CA ILE A 63 -14.78 -14.24 -2.70
C ILE A 63 -15.56 -13.09 -3.33
N GLU A 64 -16.62 -12.67 -2.66
CA GLU A 64 -17.39 -11.48 -3.05
C GLU A 64 -16.56 -10.18 -2.90
N VAL A 65 -16.74 -9.22 -3.81
CA VAL A 65 -16.04 -7.91 -3.79
C VAL A 65 -16.20 -7.18 -2.47
N GLY A 66 -17.41 -7.25 -1.85
CA GLY A 66 -17.67 -6.67 -0.54
C GLY A 66 -16.82 -7.29 0.57
N ALA A 67 -16.61 -8.61 0.53
CA ALA A 67 -15.74 -9.31 1.47
C ALA A 67 -14.27 -8.91 1.28
N LEU A 68 -13.82 -8.79 0.02
CA LEU A 68 -12.48 -8.31 -0.29
C LEU A 68 -12.25 -6.88 0.24
N LYS A 69 -13.18 -5.96 -0.01
CA LYS A 69 -13.11 -4.57 0.50
C LYS A 69 -13.00 -4.53 2.03
N SER A 70 -13.73 -5.41 2.73
CA SER A 70 -13.65 -5.52 4.19
C SER A 70 -12.30 -6.05 4.67
N ARG A 71 -11.68 -7.01 3.95
CA ARG A 71 -10.33 -7.50 4.23
C ARG A 71 -9.29 -6.41 4.01
N LEU A 72 -9.38 -5.68 2.90
CA LEU A 72 -8.50 -4.56 2.57
C LEU A 72 -8.56 -3.45 3.62
N HIS A 73 -9.75 -3.06 4.04
CA HIS A 73 -9.91 -2.06 5.09
C HIS A 73 -9.18 -2.47 6.37
N ARG A 74 -9.41 -3.68 6.87
CA ARG A 74 -8.75 -4.20 8.08
C ARG A 74 -7.23 -4.29 7.91
N ALA A 75 -6.77 -4.77 6.74
CA ALA A 75 -5.35 -4.88 6.42
C ALA A 75 -4.65 -3.52 6.46
N ARG A 76 -5.24 -2.50 5.83
CA ARG A 76 -4.69 -1.13 5.77
C ARG A 76 -4.62 -0.47 7.15
N ILE A 77 -5.66 -0.66 7.98
CA ILE A 77 -5.66 -0.16 9.36
C ILE A 77 -4.56 -0.82 10.19
N GLN A 78 -4.45 -2.15 10.15
CA GLN A 78 -3.43 -2.87 10.89
C GLN A 78 -2.03 -2.53 10.40
N LEU A 79 -1.83 -2.42 9.08
CA LEU A 79 -0.56 -2.03 8.50
C LEU A 79 -0.17 -0.60 8.90
N LYS A 80 -1.10 0.35 8.86
CA LYS A 80 -0.89 1.73 9.34
C LYS A 80 -0.39 1.72 10.78
N GLN A 81 -1.02 0.96 11.66
CA GLN A 81 -0.62 0.85 13.07
C GLN A 81 0.78 0.24 13.23
N SER A 82 1.09 -0.82 12.47
CA SER A 82 2.41 -1.46 12.51
C SER A 82 3.52 -0.56 11.98
N LEU A 83 3.22 0.32 11.04
CA LEU A 83 4.19 1.26 10.44
C LEU A 83 4.29 2.59 11.19
N ALA A 84 3.41 2.87 12.13
CA ALA A 84 3.35 4.16 12.82
C ALA A 84 4.69 4.56 13.46
N ALA A 85 5.37 3.63 14.12
CA ALA A 85 6.67 3.87 14.76
C ALA A 85 7.80 4.17 13.74
N VAL A 86 7.71 3.61 12.54
CA VAL A 86 8.72 3.77 11.47
C VAL A 86 8.51 5.06 10.70
N LEU A 87 7.24 5.45 10.52
CA LEU A 87 6.86 6.66 9.80
C LEU A 87 6.89 7.92 10.68
N ASP A 88 7.28 7.77 11.96
CA ASP A 88 7.12 8.82 12.99
C ASP A 88 5.68 9.41 12.98
N ASP A 89 4.71 8.53 12.68
CA ASP A 89 3.30 8.89 12.60
C ASP A 89 2.65 8.78 13.97
N GLN A 90 2.64 9.91 14.69
CA GLN A 90 2.01 10.00 16.01
C GLN A 90 0.48 9.86 15.93
N ASN A 91 -0.08 9.86 14.73
CA ASN A 91 -1.53 9.77 14.54
C ASN A 91 -2.02 8.33 14.60
N THR A 92 -2.42 7.90 15.77
CA THR A 92 -3.10 6.62 16.00
C THR A 92 -4.62 6.71 15.74
N ASP A 93 -5.16 7.91 15.53
CA ASP A 93 -6.59 8.13 15.26
C ASP A 93 -6.97 7.55 13.89
N LEU A 94 -8.09 6.88 13.85
CA LEU A 94 -8.66 6.28 12.64
C LEU A 94 -9.80 7.11 12.04
N GLY A 95 -10.03 8.30 12.56
CA GLY A 95 -11.14 9.17 12.18
C GLY A 95 -12.47 8.80 12.84
N CYS A 96 -13.55 9.28 12.28
CA CYS A 96 -14.91 8.99 12.74
C CYS A 96 -15.23 7.51 12.47
N PRO A 97 -15.71 6.76 13.49
CA PRO A 97 -15.92 5.30 13.35
C PRO A 97 -16.82 4.91 12.17
N GLU A 98 -17.86 5.69 11.90
CA GLU A 98 -18.81 5.47 10.83
C GLU A 98 -18.23 5.69 9.41
N LEU A 99 -17.08 6.37 9.30
CA LEU A 99 -16.44 6.72 8.02
C LEU A 99 -15.13 5.96 7.76
N GLN A 100 -14.66 5.15 8.69
CA GLN A 100 -13.34 4.49 8.57
C GLN A 100 -13.20 3.65 7.30
N ALA A 101 -14.23 2.90 6.93
CA ALA A 101 -14.22 2.07 5.72
C ALA A 101 -14.18 2.94 4.46
N GLU A 102 -14.96 4.02 4.41
CA GLU A 102 -14.99 4.97 3.30
C GLU A 102 -13.68 5.76 3.20
N LEU A 103 -13.09 6.17 4.34
CA LEU A 103 -11.77 6.83 4.39
C LEU A 103 -10.67 5.91 3.84
N SER A 104 -10.70 4.61 4.16
CA SER A 104 -9.75 3.63 3.64
C SER A 104 -9.89 3.46 2.12
N ALA A 105 -11.11 3.38 1.62
CA ALA A 105 -11.40 3.30 0.19
C ALA A 105 -11.02 4.60 -0.55
N TYR A 106 -11.30 5.76 0.04
CA TYR A 106 -10.92 7.07 -0.48
C TYR A 106 -9.39 7.22 -0.57
N ALA A 107 -8.68 6.84 0.49
CA ALA A 107 -7.22 6.89 0.53
C ALA A 107 -6.57 6.03 -0.57
N ALA A 108 -7.22 4.95 -0.98
CA ALA A 108 -6.76 4.05 -2.03
C ALA A 108 -7.32 4.39 -3.43
N SER A 109 -8.14 5.43 -3.56
CA SER A 109 -8.87 5.81 -4.79
C SER A 109 -9.82 4.71 -5.29
N GLU A 110 -10.54 4.08 -4.36
CA GLU A 110 -11.46 2.94 -4.59
C GLU A 110 -12.93 3.28 -4.29
N ILE A 111 -13.28 4.53 -4.41
CA ILE A 111 -14.58 5.07 -4.02
C ILE A 111 -15.26 5.70 -5.24
N ASP A 112 -16.58 5.60 -5.33
CA ASP A 112 -17.33 6.25 -6.38
C ASP A 112 -17.41 7.78 -6.19
N GLN A 113 -17.80 8.49 -7.25
CA GLN A 113 -17.81 9.96 -7.25
C GLN A 113 -18.74 10.55 -6.18
N ALA A 114 -19.88 9.93 -5.90
CA ALA A 114 -20.83 10.44 -4.91
C ALA A 114 -20.28 10.28 -3.48
N ALA A 115 -19.68 9.13 -3.20
CA ALA A 115 -19.02 8.88 -1.92
C ALA A 115 -17.76 9.76 -1.76
N CYS A 116 -16.98 9.98 -2.83
CA CYS A 116 -15.85 10.90 -2.84
C CYS A 116 -16.26 12.31 -2.39
N ALA A 117 -17.31 12.88 -2.99
CA ALA A 117 -17.81 14.21 -2.64
C ALA A 117 -18.26 14.28 -1.17
N ARG A 118 -18.89 13.23 -0.64
CA ARG A 118 -19.30 13.19 0.79
C ARG A 118 -18.09 13.17 1.71
N ILE A 119 -17.07 12.38 1.39
CA ILE A 119 -15.84 12.30 2.18
C ILE A 119 -15.10 13.63 2.13
N GLU A 120 -14.93 14.24 0.97
CA GLU A 120 -14.26 15.53 0.81
C GLU A 120 -14.95 16.63 1.64
N ALA A 121 -16.28 16.72 1.57
CA ALA A 121 -17.05 17.66 2.39
C ALA A 121 -16.93 17.42 3.90
N HIS A 122 -16.70 16.17 4.33
CA HIS A 122 -16.44 15.85 5.72
C HIS A 122 -15.01 16.23 6.12
N LEU A 123 -14.00 15.94 5.28
CA LEU A 123 -12.60 16.26 5.53
C LEU A 123 -12.36 17.75 5.72
N GLU A 124 -13.08 18.62 5.01
CA GLU A 124 -13.01 20.08 5.19
C GLU A 124 -13.39 20.54 6.62
N LYS A 125 -14.16 19.73 7.35
CA LYS A 125 -14.73 20.09 8.66
C LYS A 125 -14.19 19.23 9.80
N CYS A 126 -13.46 18.18 9.52
CA CYS A 126 -13.01 17.20 10.52
C CYS A 126 -11.50 16.94 10.44
N ALA A 127 -10.72 17.64 11.27
CA ALA A 127 -9.27 17.49 11.34
C ALA A 127 -8.81 16.06 11.68
N ARG A 128 -9.60 15.31 12.48
CA ARG A 128 -9.33 13.91 12.80
C ARG A 128 -9.35 13.02 11.56
N CYS A 129 -10.41 13.14 10.76
CA CYS A 129 -10.53 12.36 9.52
C CYS A 129 -9.50 12.78 8.47
N THR A 130 -9.15 14.07 8.40
CA THR A 130 -8.08 14.55 7.51
C THR A 130 -6.74 13.90 7.87
N ALA A 131 -6.36 13.94 9.14
CA ALA A 131 -5.11 13.33 9.60
C ALA A 131 -5.11 11.80 9.42
N ALA A 132 -6.23 11.11 9.68
CA ALA A 132 -6.38 9.68 9.44
C ALA A 132 -6.26 9.33 7.95
N CYS A 133 -6.88 10.12 7.08
CA CYS A 133 -6.82 9.96 5.63
C CYS A 133 -5.40 10.13 5.09
N ASP A 134 -4.67 11.15 5.54
CA ASP A 134 -3.29 11.40 5.12
C ASP A 134 -2.35 10.27 5.54
N SER A 135 -2.53 9.74 6.73
CA SER A 135 -1.79 8.58 7.21
C SER A 135 -2.10 7.32 6.39
N LEU A 136 -3.38 7.06 6.08
CA LEU A 136 -3.77 5.95 5.21
C LEU A 136 -3.22 6.09 3.79
N LYS A 137 -3.24 7.30 3.21
CA LYS A 137 -2.64 7.57 1.89
C LYS A 137 -1.16 7.26 1.87
N ARG A 138 -0.41 7.63 2.92
CA ARG A 138 1.02 7.28 3.04
C ARG A 138 1.21 5.76 3.08
N THR A 139 0.43 5.05 3.90
CA THR A 139 0.49 3.59 4.00
C THR A 139 0.23 2.91 2.64
N VAL A 140 -0.81 3.30 1.92
CA VAL A 140 -1.13 2.77 0.58
C VAL A 140 -0.02 3.10 -0.42
N SER A 141 0.50 4.32 -0.40
CA SER A 141 1.61 4.72 -1.29
C SER A 141 2.86 3.88 -1.07
N MET A 142 3.17 3.54 0.17
CA MET A 142 4.31 2.67 0.50
C MET A 142 4.11 1.25 -0.05
N CYS A 143 2.92 0.68 0.05
CA CYS A 143 2.61 -0.62 -0.54
C CYS A 143 2.77 -0.61 -2.07
N ARG A 144 2.29 0.44 -2.73
CA ARG A 144 2.39 0.61 -4.19
C ARG A 144 3.82 0.86 -4.68
N ALA A 145 4.70 1.33 -3.81
CA ALA A 145 6.11 1.55 -4.11
C ALA A 145 6.97 0.27 -3.98
N ILE A 146 6.41 -0.83 -3.44
CA ILE A 146 7.12 -2.11 -3.35
C ILE A 146 7.35 -2.64 -4.77
N PRO A 147 8.61 -2.92 -5.17
CA PRO A 147 8.87 -3.56 -6.46
C PRO A 147 8.18 -4.93 -6.53
N GLY A 148 7.48 -5.22 -7.61
CA GLY A 148 6.74 -6.48 -7.80
C GLY A 148 7.57 -7.78 -7.69
N GLY A 149 8.89 -7.67 -7.55
CA GLY A 149 9.80 -8.79 -7.28
C GLY A 149 9.82 -9.25 -5.82
N GLU A 150 9.32 -8.45 -4.89
CA GLU A 150 9.32 -8.74 -3.45
C GLU A 150 8.02 -9.39 -2.95
N VAL A 151 7.04 -9.56 -3.85
CA VAL A 151 5.81 -10.29 -3.51
C VAL A 151 6.13 -11.75 -3.25
N PRO A 152 5.64 -12.34 -2.16
CA PRO A 152 5.89 -13.75 -1.84
C PRO A 152 5.55 -14.68 -3.01
N ALA A 153 6.43 -15.63 -3.29
CA ALA A 153 6.28 -16.55 -4.43
C ALA A 153 4.92 -17.27 -4.49
N PRO A 154 4.32 -17.72 -3.37
CA PRO A 154 2.98 -18.32 -3.38
C PRO A 154 1.90 -17.37 -3.89
N VAL A 155 1.94 -16.10 -3.52
CA VAL A 155 0.96 -15.08 -3.94
C VAL A 155 1.12 -14.80 -5.42
N ARG A 156 2.35 -14.63 -5.92
CA ARG A 156 2.62 -14.50 -7.37
C ARG A 156 2.17 -15.71 -8.17
N ALA A 157 2.33 -16.91 -7.62
CA ALA A 157 1.87 -18.15 -8.28
C ALA A 157 0.34 -18.20 -8.37
N ALA A 158 -0.37 -17.83 -7.30
CA ALA A 158 -1.83 -17.76 -7.27
C ALA A 158 -2.37 -16.74 -8.28
N VAL A 159 -1.80 -15.52 -8.32
CA VAL A 159 -2.17 -14.49 -9.30
C VAL A 159 -1.95 -14.98 -10.73
N ARG A 160 -0.79 -15.56 -11.03
CA ARG A 160 -0.51 -16.09 -12.38
C ARG A 160 -1.43 -17.23 -12.78
N HIS A 161 -1.80 -18.09 -11.84
CA HIS A 161 -2.73 -19.19 -12.10
C HIS A 161 -4.12 -18.63 -12.45
N ALA A 162 -4.64 -17.72 -11.66
CA ALA A 162 -5.94 -17.11 -11.88
C ALA A 162 -6.01 -16.33 -13.21
N LEU A 163 -4.97 -15.55 -13.55
CA LEU A 163 -4.92 -14.85 -14.85
C LEU A 163 -4.88 -15.78 -16.06
N ARG A 164 -4.29 -16.98 -15.93
CA ARG A 164 -4.29 -17.99 -17.02
C ARG A 164 -5.66 -18.63 -17.21
N VAL A 165 -6.39 -18.85 -16.15
CA VAL A 165 -7.75 -19.44 -16.21
C VAL A 165 -8.74 -18.47 -16.82
N SER A 166 -8.62 -17.17 -16.55
CA SER A 166 -9.48 -16.12 -17.11
C SER A 166 -9.27 -15.85 -18.61
N THR A 167 -8.12 -16.27 -19.16
CA THR A 167 -7.80 -16.03 -20.60
C THR A 167 -8.29 -17.16 -21.53
N VAL A 168 -8.87 -18.23 -20.99
CA VAL A 168 -9.31 -19.43 -21.74
C VAL A 168 -10.86 -19.50 -21.91
N ALA A 169 -11.57 -18.45 -21.49
CA ALA A 169 -13.02 -18.35 -21.67
C ALA A 169 -13.42 -17.46 -22.84
#